data_2b74121ea5405dadf9229b82dfb78195
#
_entry.id   2b74121ea5405dadf9229b82dfb78195
#
_cell.length_a   1.000
_cell.length_b   1.000
_cell.length_c   1.000
_cell.angle_alpha   90.00
_cell.angle_beta   90.00
_cell.angle_gamma   90.00
#
_symmetry.space_group_name_H-M   'P 1'
#
loop_
_entity.id
_entity.type
_entity.pdbx_description
1 polymer ?
#
loop_
_entity_poly.entity_id
_entity_poly.type
_entity_poly.pdbx_seq_one_letter_code
_entity_poly.pdbx_strand_id
1 'polypeptide(L)'
;MMLPRRLWALGAALMILPMLAVTACASTAPPPPPESRNGRPDRGAELIAQYGCGSCHTIPGINRAGGLVGPPLTRFGARSYIAGQLPNNADNLRRWIADPQAVEPGTAMPNLGVSAIDAQDIAAYLYTLD
;
A
#
# COMPACT_ATOMS: atom_id res chain seq x y z
N MET A 1 -71.42 -20.60 46.56
CA MET A 1 -70.06 -21.12 46.79
C MET A 1 -69.13 -20.49 45.77
N MET A 2 -68.26 -19.53 46.23
CA MET A 2 -67.51 -18.61 45.41
C MET A 2 -66.10 -19.16 45.15
N LEU A 3 -65.68 -19.18 43.88
CA LEU A 3 -64.30 -19.44 43.52
C LEU A 3 -63.54 -18.07 43.43
N PRO A 4 -62.35 -18.00 43.94
CA PRO A 4 -61.52 -16.84 43.74
C PRO A 4 -60.66 -16.98 42.47
N ARG A 5 -60.73 -15.95 41.63
CA ARG A 5 -59.93 -15.76 40.40
C ARG A 5 -58.49 -15.48 40.79
N ARG A 6 -57.57 -16.33 40.35
CA ARG A 6 -56.11 -16.06 40.47
C ARG A 6 -55.66 -15.24 39.24
N LEU A 7 -55.23 -14.01 39.53
CA LEU A 7 -54.58 -13.16 38.57
C LEU A 7 -53.19 -13.68 38.29
N TRP A 8 -52.97 -14.02 37.03
CA TRP A 8 -51.64 -14.36 36.52
C TRP A 8 -50.98 -13.06 36.07
N ALA A 9 -49.97 -12.57 36.86
CA ALA A 9 -49.08 -11.48 36.45
C ALA A 9 -48.07 -12.04 35.47
N LEU A 10 -48.20 -11.71 34.19
CA LEU A 10 -47.18 -11.95 33.16
C LEU A 10 -46.04 -10.94 33.34
N GLY A 11 -44.94 -11.38 33.95
CA GLY A 11 -43.68 -10.64 33.97
C GLY A 11 -43.02 -10.71 32.61
N ALA A 12 -43.13 -9.62 31.85
CA ALA A 12 -42.34 -9.46 30.63
C ALA A 12 -40.89 -9.14 31.01
N ALA A 13 -40.02 -10.12 31.01
CA ALA A 13 -38.58 -9.94 31.10
C ALA A 13 -38.04 -9.38 29.78
N LEU A 14 -37.82 -8.06 29.75
CA LEU A 14 -37.19 -7.37 28.64
C LEU A 14 -35.70 -7.72 28.63
N MET A 15 -35.29 -8.68 27.80
CA MET A 15 -33.89 -9.01 27.54
C MET A 15 -33.26 -7.87 26.73
N ILE A 16 -32.58 -6.98 27.42
CA ILE A 16 -31.68 -5.99 26.78
C ILE A 16 -30.41 -6.72 26.35
N LEU A 17 -30.30 -7.04 25.07
CA LEU A 17 -29.08 -7.55 24.48
C LEU A 17 -28.08 -6.40 24.36
N PRO A 18 -26.88 -6.47 24.99
CA PRO A 18 -25.87 -5.46 24.73
C PRO A 18 -25.31 -5.65 23.32
N MET A 19 -25.63 -4.68 22.44
CA MET A 19 -25.06 -4.59 21.10
C MET A 19 -23.59 -4.23 21.25
N LEU A 20 -22.69 -5.22 21.17
CA LEU A 20 -21.25 -4.97 21.07
C LEU A 20 -21.01 -4.23 19.75
N ALA A 21 -20.80 -2.93 19.83
CA ALA A 21 -20.28 -2.13 18.74
C ALA A 21 -18.82 -2.52 18.52
N VAL A 22 -18.58 -3.39 17.54
CA VAL A 22 -17.23 -3.68 17.04
C VAL A 22 -16.79 -2.44 16.27
N THR A 23 -16.06 -1.55 16.93
CA THR A 23 -15.33 -0.46 16.28
C THR A 23 -14.20 -1.08 15.48
N ALA A 24 -14.45 -1.34 14.19
CA ALA A 24 -13.39 -1.69 13.24
C ALA A 24 -12.45 -0.48 13.14
N CYS A 25 -11.26 -0.59 13.71
CA CYS A 25 -10.16 0.33 13.40
C CYS A 25 -9.80 0.16 11.93
N ALA A 26 -10.42 0.94 11.05
CA ALA A 26 -9.95 1.09 9.70
C ALA A 26 -8.59 1.77 9.77
N SER A 27 -7.50 1.01 9.58
CA SER A 27 -6.16 1.57 9.34
C SER A 27 -6.22 2.31 8.02
N THR A 28 -6.51 3.60 8.07
CA THR A 28 -6.33 4.50 6.94
C THR A 28 -4.83 4.72 6.78
N ALA A 29 -4.20 4.06 5.79
CA ALA A 29 -2.86 4.42 5.36
C ALA A 29 -2.82 5.91 5.03
N PRO A 30 -1.74 6.63 5.38
CA PRO A 30 -1.61 8.04 5.02
C PRO A 30 -1.73 8.18 3.49
N PRO A 31 -2.44 9.21 3.00
CA PRO A 31 -2.57 9.42 1.57
C PRO A 31 -1.19 9.60 0.93
N PRO A 32 -0.97 9.09 -0.30
CA PRO A 32 0.30 9.25 -0.99
C PRO A 32 0.64 10.74 -1.17
N PRO A 33 1.93 11.09 -1.23
CA PRO A 33 2.37 12.46 -1.46
C PRO A 33 1.69 13.08 -2.67
N PRO A 34 1.37 14.39 -2.65
CA PRO A 34 0.66 15.06 -3.75
C PRO A 34 1.29 14.86 -5.13
N GLU A 35 2.62 14.80 -5.18
CA GLU A 35 3.38 14.63 -6.42
C GLU A 35 3.21 13.25 -7.05
N SER A 36 2.95 12.20 -6.26
CA SER A 36 2.68 10.85 -6.77
C SER A 36 1.33 10.76 -7.48
N ARG A 37 0.40 11.67 -7.17
CA ARG A 37 -0.93 11.71 -7.79
C ARG A 37 -0.92 12.14 -9.26
N ASN A 38 0.17 12.73 -9.74
CA ASN A 38 0.30 13.16 -11.14
C ASN A 38 0.72 12.03 -12.07
N GLY A 39 1.19 10.89 -11.55
CA GLY A 39 1.52 9.70 -12.32
C GLY A 39 0.31 8.78 -12.51
N ARG A 40 0.42 7.86 -13.46
CA ARG A 40 -0.62 6.87 -13.80
C ARG A 40 -0.20 5.49 -13.26
N PRO A 41 -0.78 5.00 -12.16
CA PRO A 41 -0.39 3.73 -11.54
C PRO A 41 -0.54 2.54 -12.49
N ASP A 42 -1.61 2.48 -13.30
CA ASP A 42 -1.84 1.38 -14.23
C ASP A 42 -0.71 1.29 -15.26
N ARG A 43 -0.32 2.43 -15.85
CA ARG A 43 0.84 2.48 -16.74
C ARG A 43 2.15 2.17 -15.99
N GLY A 44 2.28 2.61 -14.74
CA GLY A 44 3.42 2.27 -13.89
C GLY A 44 3.60 0.77 -13.73
N ALA A 45 2.51 0.02 -13.55
CA ALA A 45 2.54 -1.44 -13.49
C ALA A 45 3.05 -2.06 -14.80
N GLU A 46 2.59 -1.58 -15.96
CA GLU A 46 3.06 -2.03 -17.28
C GLU A 46 4.55 -1.73 -17.47
N LEU A 47 4.98 -0.52 -17.10
CA LEU A 47 6.38 -0.09 -17.22
C LEU A 47 7.31 -0.88 -16.31
N ILE A 48 6.91 -1.22 -15.09
CA ILE A 48 7.65 -2.09 -14.18
C ILE A 48 7.94 -3.44 -14.84
N ALA A 49 6.95 -4.03 -15.52
CA ALA A 49 7.14 -5.27 -16.27
C ALA A 49 8.04 -5.06 -17.50
N GLN A 50 7.85 -3.97 -18.23
CA GLN A 50 8.62 -3.64 -19.44
C GLN A 50 10.10 -3.39 -19.16
N TYR A 51 10.42 -2.62 -18.12
CA TYR A 51 11.80 -2.38 -17.68
C TYR A 51 12.44 -3.55 -16.93
N GLY A 52 11.68 -4.62 -16.67
CA GLY A 52 12.19 -5.84 -16.05
C GLY A 52 12.52 -5.71 -14.57
N CYS A 53 11.93 -4.78 -13.84
CA CYS A 53 12.17 -4.54 -12.41
C CYS A 53 11.94 -5.81 -11.56
N GLY A 54 11.00 -6.64 -11.99
CA GLY A 54 10.66 -7.92 -11.35
C GLY A 54 11.75 -8.98 -11.39
N SER A 55 12.79 -8.82 -12.23
CA SER A 55 13.95 -9.74 -12.25
C SER A 55 14.78 -9.63 -10.96
N CYS A 56 14.81 -8.44 -10.34
CA CYS A 56 15.55 -8.19 -9.12
C CYS A 56 14.66 -8.03 -7.89
N HIS A 57 13.44 -7.53 -8.06
CA HIS A 57 12.54 -7.23 -6.96
C HIS A 57 11.30 -8.12 -6.93
N THR A 58 10.85 -8.49 -5.72
CA THR A 58 9.48 -8.97 -5.51
C THR A 58 8.54 -7.77 -5.49
N ILE A 59 7.55 -7.73 -6.42
CA ILE A 59 6.64 -6.59 -6.56
C ILE A 59 5.20 -7.12 -6.59
N PRO A 60 4.38 -6.81 -5.58
CA PRO A 60 2.97 -7.21 -5.56
C PRO A 60 2.22 -6.73 -6.79
N GLY A 61 1.30 -7.53 -7.30
CA GLY A 61 0.46 -7.19 -8.45
C GLY A 61 1.14 -7.26 -9.82
N ILE A 62 2.45 -7.48 -9.89
CA ILE A 62 3.19 -7.61 -11.15
C ILE A 62 3.51 -9.08 -11.43
N ASN A 63 3.06 -9.58 -12.58
CA ASN A 63 3.31 -10.96 -12.98
C ASN A 63 4.82 -11.23 -13.13
N ARG A 64 5.27 -12.38 -12.57
CA ARG A 64 6.67 -12.82 -12.59
C ARG A 64 7.68 -11.88 -11.91
N ALA A 65 7.21 -10.92 -11.12
CA ALA A 65 8.07 -10.08 -10.31
C ALA A 65 8.34 -10.74 -8.96
N GLY A 66 9.25 -11.71 -8.95
CA GLY A 66 9.64 -12.49 -7.78
C GLY A 66 11.14 -12.46 -7.53
N GLY A 67 11.88 -11.50 -8.08
CA GLY A 67 13.32 -11.37 -7.90
C GLY A 67 13.70 -11.13 -6.44
N LEU A 68 14.87 -11.68 -6.06
CA LEU A 68 15.40 -11.64 -4.67
C LEU A 68 16.76 -10.94 -4.58
N VAL A 69 17.22 -10.31 -5.66
CA VAL A 69 18.48 -9.55 -5.69
C VAL A 69 18.34 -8.21 -4.97
N GLY A 70 17.25 -7.51 -5.25
CA GLY A 70 16.87 -6.28 -4.57
C GLY A 70 15.87 -6.54 -3.42
N PRO A 71 15.67 -5.57 -2.53
CA PRO A 71 14.66 -5.70 -1.49
C PRO A 71 13.25 -5.84 -2.09
N PRO A 72 12.35 -6.65 -1.48
CA PRO A 72 10.97 -6.72 -1.91
C PRO A 72 10.33 -5.33 -1.82
N LEU A 73 9.52 -4.95 -2.82
CA LEU A 73 8.84 -3.66 -2.86
C LEU A 73 7.42 -3.69 -2.23
N THR A 74 7.14 -4.72 -1.44
CA THR A 74 5.94 -4.79 -0.61
C THR A 74 5.87 -3.60 0.34
N ARG A 75 4.67 -3.04 0.56
CA ARG A 75 4.43 -1.93 1.47
C ARG A 75 5.34 -0.72 1.21
N PHE A 76 5.61 -0.45 -0.07
CA PHE A 76 6.54 0.62 -0.44
C PHE A 76 6.01 2.00 -0.02
N GLY A 77 4.72 2.24 -0.15
CA GLY A 77 4.08 3.49 0.23
C GLY A 77 4.23 3.83 1.72
N ALA A 78 4.31 2.82 2.58
CA ALA A 78 4.46 2.99 4.03
C ALA A 78 5.91 3.15 4.50
N ARG A 79 6.92 3.10 3.62
CA ARG A 79 8.33 3.21 4.00
C ARG A 79 8.75 4.64 4.26
N SER A 80 9.63 4.83 5.23
CA SER A 80 10.22 6.15 5.53
C SER A 80 11.39 6.50 4.60
N TYR A 81 12.06 5.48 4.02
CA TYR A 81 13.28 5.69 3.23
C TYR A 81 13.30 4.86 1.95
N ILE A 82 13.97 5.40 0.92
CA ILE A 82 14.35 4.76 -0.34
C ILE A 82 15.82 4.40 -0.25
N ALA A 83 16.20 3.19 -0.65
CA ALA A 83 17.58 2.68 -0.65
C ALA A 83 18.31 2.84 0.70
N GLY A 84 17.59 3.01 1.79
CA GLY A 84 18.16 3.20 3.12
C GLY A 84 18.72 4.61 3.40
N GLN A 85 18.69 5.52 2.43
CA GLN A 85 19.37 6.83 2.53
C GLN A 85 18.43 8.01 2.27
N LEU A 86 17.61 7.95 1.23
CA LEU A 86 16.76 9.06 0.82
C LEU A 86 15.41 9.02 1.56
N PRO A 87 14.93 10.16 2.09
CA PRO A 87 13.53 10.23 2.53
C PRO A 87 12.59 9.79 1.43
N ASN A 88 11.58 8.97 1.77
CA ASN A 88 10.60 8.47 0.80
C ASN A 88 9.61 9.58 0.45
N ASN A 89 9.88 10.26 -0.64
CA ASN A 89 9.00 11.22 -1.30
C ASN A 89 9.08 11.04 -2.82
N ALA A 90 8.13 11.62 -3.53
CA ALA A 90 7.99 11.40 -4.97
C ALA A 90 9.20 11.89 -5.78
N ASP A 91 9.82 13.01 -5.42
CA ASP A 91 10.98 13.53 -6.13
C ASP A 91 12.20 12.61 -5.98
N ASN A 92 12.47 12.17 -4.75
CA ASN A 92 13.56 11.25 -4.49
C ASN A 92 13.33 9.89 -5.17
N LEU A 93 12.09 9.40 -5.16
CA LEU A 93 11.77 8.13 -5.80
C LEU A 93 11.94 8.20 -7.32
N ARG A 94 11.45 9.26 -7.96
CA ARG A 94 11.64 9.47 -9.41
C ARG A 94 13.11 9.55 -9.79
N ARG A 95 13.92 10.29 -9.02
CA ARG A 95 15.37 10.40 -9.24
C ARG A 95 16.05 9.04 -9.09
N TRP A 96 15.69 8.29 -8.04
CA TRP A 96 16.23 6.95 -7.79
C TRP A 96 15.90 5.98 -8.93
N ILE A 97 14.64 5.97 -9.41
CA ILE A 97 14.22 5.09 -10.50
C ILE A 97 14.91 5.48 -11.82
N ALA A 98 15.02 6.76 -12.12
CA ALA A 98 15.60 7.23 -13.38
C ALA A 98 17.12 7.02 -13.45
N ASP A 99 17.84 7.32 -12.37
CA ASP A 99 19.30 7.18 -12.33
C ASP A 99 19.78 6.84 -10.91
N PRO A 100 19.75 5.56 -10.53
CA PRO A 100 20.19 5.13 -9.21
C PRO A 100 21.69 5.34 -9.00
N GLN A 101 22.51 5.27 -10.06
CA GLN A 101 23.95 5.45 -9.98
C GLN A 101 24.36 6.91 -9.74
N ALA A 102 23.57 7.89 -10.21
CA ALA A 102 23.79 9.30 -9.88
C ALA A 102 23.41 9.62 -8.44
N VAL A 103 22.48 8.87 -7.85
CA VAL A 103 22.05 9.04 -6.45
C VAL A 103 23.01 8.34 -5.49
N GLU A 104 23.39 7.11 -5.79
CA GLU A 104 24.30 6.27 -5.00
C GLU A 104 25.28 5.54 -5.92
N PRO A 105 26.45 6.11 -6.19
CA PRO A 105 27.46 5.48 -7.02
C PRO A 105 27.89 4.11 -6.48
N GLY A 106 27.84 3.09 -7.33
CA GLY A 106 28.18 1.73 -6.95
C GLY A 106 27.01 0.91 -6.35
N THR A 107 25.81 1.47 -6.30
CA THR A 107 24.63 0.67 -5.92
C THR A 107 24.40 -0.52 -6.84
N ALA A 108 23.87 -1.61 -6.30
CA ALA A 108 23.56 -2.82 -7.10
C ALA A 108 22.39 -2.61 -8.09
N MET A 109 21.57 -1.58 -7.90
CA MET A 109 20.49 -1.24 -8.83
C MET A 109 21.07 -0.62 -10.10
N PRO A 110 20.94 -1.25 -11.28
CA PRO A 110 21.48 -0.70 -12.52
C PRO A 110 20.66 0.47 -13.03
N ASN A 111 21.29 1.34 -13.82
CA ASN A 111 20.56 2.33 -14.62
C ASN A 111 19.92 1.60 -15.81
N LEU A 112 18.58 1.54 -15.83
CA LEU A 112 17.78 0.88 -16.86
C LEU A 112 17.34 1.83 -17.98
N GLY A 113 17.76 3.10 -17.95
CA GLY A 113 17.36 4.10 -18.94
C GLY A 113 15.88 4.52 -18.79
N VAL A 114 15.34 4.46 -17.59
CA VAL A 114 13.95 4.87 -17.33
C VAL A 114 13.80 6.37 -17.55
N SER A 115 12.88 6.78 -18.44
CA SER A 115 12.61 8.20 -18.67
C SER A 115 12.00 8.87 -17.44
N ALA A 116 12.13 10.19 -17.32
CA ALA A 116 11.56 10.94 -16.20
C ALA A 116 10.02 10.79 -16.10
N ILE A 117 9.34 10.69 -17.26
CA ILE A 117 7.88 10.48 -17.33
C ILE A 117 7.53 9.06 -16.87
N ASP A 118 8.27 8.06 -17.32
CA ASP A 118 8.03 6.68 -16.92
C ASP A 118 8.37 6.46 -15.44
N ALA A 119 9.41 7.10 -14.92
CA ALA A 119 9.75 7.08 -13.50
C ALA A 119 8.62 7.68 -12.63
N GLN A 120 7.90 8.67 -13.13
CA GLN A 120 6.74 9.24 -12.45
C GLN A 120 5.57 8.25 -12.39
N ASP A 121 5.26 7.57 -13.49
CA ASP A 121 4.20 6.56 -13.55
C ASP A 121 4.56 5.35 -12.66
N ILE A 122 5.81 4.88 -12.72
CA ILE A 122 6.32 3.80 -11.86
C ILE A 122 6.23 4.19 -10.37
N ALA A 123 6.65 5.40 -10.01
CA ALA A 123 6.55 5.89 -8.64
C ALA A 123 5.09 5.92 -8.16
N ALA A 124 4.16 6.36 -9.01
CA ALA A 124 2.73 6.36 -8.69
C ALA A 124 2.22 4.95 -8.36
N TYR A 125 2.64 3.93 -9.13
CA TYR A 125 2.30 2.54 -8.82
C TYR A 125 2.88 2.09 -7.48
N LEU A 126 4.17 2.33 -7.24
CA LEU A 126 4.83 1.90 -6.00
C LEU A 126 4.19 2.52 -4.74
N TYR A 127 3.65 3.72 -4.84
CA TYR A 127 2.90 4.35 -3.75
C TYR A 127 1.51 3.74 -3.52
N THR A 128 0.99 2.88 -4.39
CA THR A 128 -0.23 2.10 -4.13
C THR A 128 0.04 0.83 -3.32
N LEU A 129 1.31 0.48 -3.10
CA LEU A 129 1.72 -0.72 -2.36
C LEU A 129 1.83 -0.39 -0.86
N ASP A 130 0.75 -0.60 -0.11
CA ASP A 130 0.62 -0.39 1.33
C ASP A 130 0.87 -1.68 2.14
#